data_caaa84990b67972d538a5b2e2f817d14
#
_entry.id   caaa84990b67972d538a5b2e2f817d14
#
_cell.length_a   1.000
_cell.length_b   1.000
_cell.length_c   1.000
_cell.angle_alpha   90.00
_cell.angle_beta   90.00
_cell.angle_gamma   90.00
#
_symmetry.space_group_name_H-M   'P 1'
#
loop_
_entity.id
_entity.type
_entity.pdbx_description
1 polymer ?
#
loop_
_entity_poly.entity_id
_entity_poly.type
_entity_poly.pdbx_seq_one_letter_code
_entity_poly.pdbx_strand_id
1 'polypeptide(L)'
;MKPAPDLSPFNGTVIRLKESPLISAERFPPESIPGLPADALANINGPSVLRMPDWAPGKQSALHLYFGHHKGDSIRLAFSDRLEGPWKMWTDPILPLAESLFLSTDPSPDPSIPEPDWVDALDGDYLYAHVASPDVHIDEAHQRLVMYYHGLLPGGDQQTRLATSTDGINFKPREPLLGPPYFRATKLDGMIYLSMWEGRLGRTRSWEGPIDLAPKELLPDDITGAPDRQIRHGHVFAHQGRLHLTFSRIGDAPERLLYCELKPAEAWSDW
;
A
#
# COMPACT_ATOMS: atom_id res chain seq x y z
N MET A 1 32.11 -10.81 -5.50
CA MET A 1 31.55 -9.56 -4.96
C MET A 1 30.66 -8.97 -6.03
N LYS A 2 29.37 -8.89 -5.83
CA LYS A 2 28.48 -8.11 -6.71
C LYS A 2 28.88 -6.63 -6.57
N PRO A 3 28.92 -5.85 -7.66
CA PRO A 3 29.09 -4.41 -7.51
C PRO A 3 27.96 -3.85 -6.66
N ALA A 4 28.29 -2.95 -5.73
CA ALA A 4 27.29 -2.22 -4.99
C ALA A 4 26.31 -1.57 -5.96
N PRO A 5 24.99 -1.55 -5.64
CA PRO A 5 24.01 -0.88 -6.48
C PRO A 5 24.42 0.59 -6.64
N ASP A 6 24.27 1.08 -7.85
CA ASP A 6 24.53 2.49 -8.15
C ASP A 6 23.48 3.34 -7.41
N LEU A 7 23.84 3.80 -6.22
CA LEU A 7 23.07 4.75 -5.43
C LEU A 7 23.23 6.16 -5.98
N SER A 8 23.20 6.31 -7.30
CA SER A 8 23.20 7.64 -7.92
C SER A 8 22.13 8.50 -7.26
N PRO A 9 22.45 9.72 -6.82
CA PRO A 9 21.46 10.57 -6.19
C PRO A 9 20.29 10.79 -7.17
N PHE A 10 19.07 10.69 -6.67
CA PHE A 10 17.87 11.00 -7.45
C PHE A 10 18.01 12.41 -8.04
N ASN A 11 18.15 12.50 -9.35
CA ASN A 11 18.25 13.78 -10.08
C ASN A 11 16.90 14.48 -10.25
N GLY A 12 15.88 14.06 -9.54
CA GLY A 12 14.56 14.65 -9.55
C GLY A 12 14.42 15.77 -8.51
N THR A 13 13.48 16.67 -8.77
CA THR A 13 13.08 17.69 -7.80
C THR A 13 11.84 17.21 -7.06
N VAL A 14 11.92 17.17 -5.73
CA VAL A 14 10.74 16.91 -4.88
C VAL A 14 9.96 18.21 -4.72
N ILE A 15 8.75 18.25 -5.25
CA ILE A 15 7.84 19.38 -5.11
C ILE A 15 6.78 19.03 -4.05
N ARG A 16 6.74 19.79 -2.97
CA ARG A 16 5.65 19.71 -1.98
C ARG A 16 4.53 20.63 -2.41
N LEU A 17 3.33 20.09 -2.53
CA LEU A 17 2.15 20.90 -2.82
C LEU A 17 1.89 21.84 -1.63
N LYS A 18 1.53 23.09 -1.93
CA LYS A 18 1.19 24.09 -0.89
C LYS A 18 -0.01 23.68 -0.06
N GLU A 19 -0.89 22.92 -0.68
CA GLU A 19 -2.13 22.38 -0.10
C GLU A 19 -1.91 21.17 0.79
N SER A 20 -0.66 20.70 0.99
CA SER A 20 -0.39 19.56 1.89
C SER A 20 -0.63 19.92 3.36
N PRO A 21 -1.21 19.00 4.15
CA PRO A 21 -1.76 17.70 3.75
C PRO A 21 -3.06 17.86 2.93
N LEU A 22 -3.22 17.05 1.88
CA LEU A 22 -4.40 17.12 0.99
C LEU A 22 -5.67 16.63 1.71
N ILE A 23 -5.52 15.60 2.54
CA ILE A 23 -6.59 15.01 3.36
C ILE A 23 -6.14 15.10 4.82
N SER A 24 -6.98 15.68 5.67
CA SER A 24 -6.77 15.77 7.12
C SER A 24 -8.08 16.08 7.82
N ALA A 25 -8.16 15.82 9.12
CA ALA A 25 -9.33 16.17 9.92
C ALA A 25 -9.66 17.67 9.93
N GLU A 26 -8.64 18.54 9.78
CA GLU A 26 -8.83 19.99 9.68
C GLU A 26 -9.55 20.39 8.37
N ARG A 27 -9.24 19.73 7.25
CA ARG A 27 -9.86 20.00 5.95
C ARG A 27 -11.22 19.34 5.77
N PHE A 28 -11.39 18.21 6.44
CA PHE A 28 -12.59 17.38 6.41
C PHE A 28 -13.01 17.07 7.86
N PRO A 29 -13.62 18.01 8.57
CA PRO A 29 -14.08 17.76 9.93
C PRO A 29 -14.97 16.51 9.96
N PRO A 30 -14.63 15.47 10.75
CA PRO A 30 -15.35 14.20 10.74
C PRO A 30 -16.86 14.36 10.98
N GLU A 31 -17.25 15.31 11.82
CA GLU A 31 -18.65 15.63 12.09
C GLU A 31 -19.42 16.16 10.87
N SER A 32 -18.72 16.62 9.83
CA SER A 32 -19.33 17.08 8.58
C SER A 32 -19.57 15.97 7.57
N ILE A 33 -19.07 14.76 7.84
CA ILE A 33 -19.15 13.61 6.95
C ILE A 33 -19.89 12.47 7.66
N PRO A 34 -21.15 12.19 7.29
CA PRO A 34 -21.92 11.14 7.92
C PRO A 34 -21.20 9.78 7.92
N GLY A 35 -21.17 9.11 9.08
CA GLY A 35 -20.56 7.79 9.21
C GLY A 35 -19.02 7.75 9.18
N LEU A 36 -18.34 8.90 9.15
CA LEU A 36 -16.88 8.94 9.28
C LEU A 36 -16.51 8.89 10.77
N PRO A 37 -15.72 7.91 11.23
CA PRO A 37 -15.19 7.90 12.58
C PRO A 37 -14.39 9.17 12.90
N ALA A 38 -14.47 9.66 14.12
CA ALA A 38 -13.83 10.92 14.53
C ALA A 38 -12.29 10.92 14.32
N ASP A 39 -11.66 9.77 14.38
CA ASP A 39 -10.23 9.56 14.23
C ASP A 39 -9.80 9.11 12.82
N ALA A 40 -10.75 8.84 11.93
CA ALA A 40 -10.48 8.28 10.59
C ALA A 40 -9.51 9.11 9.73
N LEU A 41 -9.36 10.40 10.02
CA LEU A 41 -8.45 11.30 9.31
C LEU A 41 -7.27 11.76 10.16
N ALA A 42 -7.14 11.26 11.38
CA ALA A 42 -6.04 11.62 12.27
C ALA A 42 -4.70 11.00 11.83
N ASN A 43 -4.74 9.80 11.25
CA ASN A 43 -3.56 9.08 10.78
C ASN A 43 -3.89 8.30 9.51
N ILE A 44 -3.88 8.97 8.37
CA ILE A 44 -4.13 8.36 7.06
C ILE A 44 -2.96 7.45 6.69
N ASN A 45 -3.30 6.23 6.27
CA ASN A 45 -2.33 5.20 5.97
C ASN A 45 -2.47 4.70 4.52
N GLY A 46 -1.31 4.48 3.87
CA GLY A 46 -1.16 3.82 2.60
C GLY A 46 -2.03 4.35 1.45
N PRO A 47 -2.05 5.65 1.15
CA PRO A 47 -2.88 6.19 0.07
C PRO A 47 -2.46 5.68 -1.31
N SER A 48 -3.45 5.48 -2.19
CA SER A 48 -3.28 5.16 -3.60
C SER A 48 -4.11 6.11 -4.45
N VAL A 49 -3.46 6.89 -5.31
CA VAL A 49 -4.13 7.82 -6.23
C VAL A 49 -4.15 7.25 -7.63
N LEU A 50 -5.28 7.38 -8.28
CA LEU A 50 -5.56 6.83 -9.59
C LEU A 50 -6.29 7.85 -10.46
N ARG A 51 -5.88 7.97 -11.73
CA ARG A 51 -6.68 8.65 -12.74
C ARG A 51 -7.77 7.70 -13.23
N MET A 52 -9.01 8.04 -12.92
CA MET A 52 -10.16 7.18 -13.26
C MET A 52 -10.35 7.06 -14.77
N PRO A 53 -10.50 5.83 -15.28
CA PRO A 53 -10.82 5.59 -16.68
C PRO A 53 -12.23 6.08 -17.00
N ASP A 54 -12.44 6.47 -18.27
CA ASP A 54 -13.74 7.01 -18.72
C ASP A 54 -14.85 5.95 -18.77
N TRP A 55 -14.47 4.67 -18.86
CA TRP A 55 -15.43 3.56 -18.88
C TRP A 55 -16.00 3.23 -17.49
N ALA A 56 -15.42 3.73 -16.39
CA ALA A 56 -15.89 3.41 -15.03
C ALA A 56 -17.12 4.24 -14.65
N PRO A 57 -18.32 3.63 -14.46
CA PRO A 57 -19.55 4.38 -14.20
C PRO A 57 -19.57 5.08 -12.84
N GLY A 58 -18.71 4.67 -11.90
CA GLY A 58 -18.57 5.31 -10.59
C GLY A 58 -17.58 6.48 -10.56
N LYS A 59 -17.05 6.91 -11.72
CA LYS A 59 -16.14 8.04 -11.82
C LYS A 59 -16.79 9.33 -11.32
N GLN A 60 -16.31 9.82 -10.16
CA GLN A 60 -16.79 11.06 -9.56
C GLN A 60 -16.04 12.29 -10.06
N SER A 61 -14.76 12.13 -10.37
CA SER A 61 -13.84 13.16 -10.88
C SER A 61 -12.67 12.48 -11.61
N ALA A 62 -11.75 13.26 -12.14
CA ALA A 62 -10.59 12.76 -12.87
C ALA A 62 -9.67 11.89 -12.02
N LEU A 63 -9.56 12.17 -10.72
CA LEU A 63 -8.69 11.47 -9.78
C LEU A 63 -9.52 10.89 -8.63
N HIS A 64 -9.24 9.64 -8.28
CA HIS A 64 -9.69 9.00 -7.06
C HIS A 64 -8.47 8.71 -6.17
N LEU A 65 -8.59 8.98 -4.88
CA LEU A 65 -7.61 8.70 -3.84
C LEU A 65 -8.23 7.74 -2.83
N TYR A 66 -7.76 6.51 -2.86
CA TYR A 66 -8.16 5.47 -1.90
C TYR A 66 -7.18 5.48 -0.73
N PHE A 67 -7.69 5.33 0.49
CA PHE A 67 -6.87 5.34 1.69
C PHE A 67 -7.52 4.57 2.84
N GLY A 68 -6.71 4.12 3.78
CA GLY A 68 -7.15 3.65 5.09
C GLY A 68 -6.72 4.62 6.17
N HIS A 69 -7.09 4.35 7.41
CA HIS A 69 -6.48 4.98 8.57
C HIS A 69 -5.80 3.93 9.44
N HIS A 70 -4.88 4.34 10.30
CA HIS A 70 -4.17 3.43 11.18
C HIS A 70 -5.16 2.72 12.11
N LYS A 71 -5.10 1.39 12.17
CA LYS A 71 -6.10 0.53 12.84
C LYS A 71 -7.51 0.68 12.26
N GLY A 72 -7.58 0.92 10.94
CA GLY A 72 -8.81 1.28 10.26
C GLY A 72 -9.81 0.15 10.08
N ASP A 73 -11.06 0.50 10.20
CA ASP A 73 -12.23 -0.36 9.96
C ASP A 73 -12.71 -0.33 8.50
N SER A 74 -12.08 0.46 7.65
CA SER A 74 -12.53 0.63 6.26
C SER A 74 -11.47 1.25 5.34
N ILE A 75 -11.57 0.91 4.05
CA ILE A 75 -10.95 1.70 2.99
C ILE A 75 -11.93 2.80 2.58
N ARG A 76 -11.42 4.01 2.41
CA ARG A 76 -12.15 5.24 2.10
C ARG A 76 -11.72 5.81 0.75
N LEU A 77 -12.51 6.75 0.24
CA LEU A 77 -12.30 7.42 -1.03
C LEU A 77 -12.44 8.93 -0.91
N ALA A 78 -11.47 9.65 -1.47
CA ALA A 78 -11.63 11.04 -1.84
C ALA A 78 -11.45 11.21 -3.35
N PHE A 79 -12.01 12.25 -3.94
CA PHE A 79 -11.93 12.48 -5.38
C PHE A 79 -11.74 13.96 -5.72
N SER A 80 -11.08 14.23 -6.82
CA SER A 80 -10.79 15.59 -7.33
C SER A 80 -10.50 15.57 -8.82
N ASP A 81 -10.63 16.70 -9.47
CA ASP A 81 -10.21 16.85 -10.88
C ASP A 81 -8.71 17.13 -11.01
N ARG A 82 -8.06 17.58 -9.93
CA ARG A 82 -6.64 17.95 -9.91
C ARG A 82 -5.95 17.45 -8.64
N LEU A 83 -4.63 17.21 -8.71
CA LEU A 83 -3.85 16.78 -7.55
C LEU A 83 -3.88 17.78 -6.39
N GLU A 84 -3.86 19.08 -6.70
CA GLU A 84 -3.91 20.13 -5.71
C GLU A 84 -5.29 20.25 -5.03
N GLY A 85 -6.29 19.62 -5.59
CA GLY A 85 -7.67 19.69 -5.15
C GLY A 85 -8.49 20.80 -5.87
N PRO A 86 -9.62 21.23 -5.30
CA PRO A 86 -10.15 20.77 -4.01
C PRO A 86 -10.56 19.30 -4.05
N TRP A 87 -10.20 18.55 -3.02
CA TRP A 87 -10.66 17.17 -2.81
C TRP A 87 -12.04 17.18 -2.19
N LYS A 88 -12.83 16.15 -2.51
CA LYS A 88 -14.13 15.87 -1.90
C LYS A 88 -14.10 14.45 -1.32
N MET A 89 -14.74 14.26 -0.19
CA MET A 89 -14.84 12.94 0.46
C MET A 89 -16.08 12.22 -0.03
N TRP A 90 -15.91 10.93 -0.37
CA TRP A 90 -17.02 10.02 -0.53
C TRP A 90 -17.53 9.59 0.86
N THR A 91 -18.84 9.56 1.07
CA THR A 91 -19.41 9.37 2.39
C THR A 91 -19.31 7.93 2.90
N ASP A 92 -19.58 6.96 2.04
CA ASP A 92 -19.60 5.55 2.42
C ASP A 92 -18.21 4.89 2.35
N PRO A 93 -17.94 3.86 3.17
CA PRO A 93 -16.76 3.03 2.99
C PRO A 93 -16.73 2.37 1.61
N ILE A 94 -15.56 2.31 0.99
CA ILE A 94 -15.34 1.57 -0.27
C ILE A 94 -15.21 0.08 0.00
N LEU A 95 -14.58 -0.26 1.11
CA LEU A 95 -14.44 -1.63 1.61
C LEU A 95 -14.46 -1.60 3.14
N PRO A 96 -15.58 -1.94 3.79
CA PRO A 96 -15.65 -2.10 5.24
C PRO A 96 -14.86 -3.32 5.69
N LEU A 97 -14.29 -3.27 6.89
CA LEU A 97 -13.58 -4.39 7.52
C LEU A 97 -14.47 -5.65 7.60
N ALA A 98 -15.74 -5.48 7.95
CA ALA A 98 -16.70 -6.59 8.02
C ALA A 98 -16.90 -7.35 6.70
N GLU A 99 -16.57 -6.71 5.56
CA GLU A 99 -16.68 -7.29 4.21
C GLU A 99 -15.30 -7.66 3.62
N SER A 100 -14.22 -7.40 4.33
CA SER A 100 -12.84 -7.51 3.81
C SER A 100 -12.29 -8.92 3.72
N LEU A 101 -12.99 -9.92 4.26
CA LEU A 101 -12.54 -11.32 4.44
C LEU A 101 -11.33 -11.46 5.38
N PHE A 102 -11.07 -10.48 6.21
CA PHE A 102 -10.14 -10.51 7.33
C PHE A 102 -10.88 -10.54 8.66
N LEU A 103 -10.15 -10.65 9.76
CA LEU A 103 -10.77 -10.53 11.08
C LEU A 103 -11.46 -9.18 11.23
N SER A 104 -12.71 -9.22 11.70
CA SER A 104 -13.51 -8.01 11.95
C SER A 104 -13.53 -7.58 13.41
N THR A 105 -12.94 -8.37 14.29
CA THR A 105 -12.80 -8.09 15.73
C THR A 105 -11.39 -8.44 16.17
N ASP A 106 -10.87 -7.73 17.15
CA ASP A 106 -9.56 -7.99 17.69
C ASP A 106 -9.45 -9.44 18.21
N PRO A 107 -8.37 -10.17 17.85
CA PRO A 107 -8.17 -11.49 18.39
C PRO A 107 -7.91 -11.40 19.89
N SER A 108 -8.43 -12.35 20.64
CA SER A 108 -8.01 -12.53 22.05
C SER A 108 -6.55 -12.99 22.05
N PRO A 109 -5.70 -12.41 22.91
CA PRO A 109 -4.33 -12.89 23.07
C PRO A 109 -4.34 -14.41 23.37
N ASP A 110 -3.61 -15.17 22.59
CA ASP A 110 -3.38 -16.60 22.88
C ASP A 110 -2.11 -16.72 23.73
N PRO A 111 -2.22 -17.08 25.01
CA PRO A 111 -1.06 -17.17 25.90
C PRO A 111 -0.08 -18.29 25.52
N SER A 112 -0.45 -19.17 24.58
CA SER A 112 0.43 -20.23 24.07
C SER A 112 1.35 -19.74 22.93
N ILE A 113 1.06 -18.58 22.34
CA ILE A 113 1.87 -17.95 21.28
C ILE A 113 2.81 -16.95 21.96
N PRO A 114 4.14 -17.16 21.94
CA PRO A 114 5.07 -16.17 22.47
C PRO A 114 4.91 -14.84 21.75
N GLU A 115 4.78 -13.76 22.51
CA GLU A 115 4.84 -12.44 21.93
C GLU A 115 6.21 -12.24 21.26
N PRO A 116 6.27 -11.75 20.03
CA PRO A 116 7.53 -11.42 19.40
C PRO A 116 8.28 -10.33 20.18
N ASP A 117 9.61 -10.41 20.27
CA ASP A 117 10.45 -9.49 21.03
C ASP A 117 10.27 -8.00 20.66
N TRP A 118 9.72 -7.71 19.46
CA TRP A 118 9.44 -6.35 19.00
C TRP A 118 8.10 -5.78 19.48
N VAL A 119 7.26 -6.60 20.12
CA VAL A 119 5.94 -6.17 20.64
C VAL A 119 6.08 -5.19 21.77
N ASP A 120 7.06 -5.37 22.65
CA ASP A 120 7.36 -4.44 23.74
C ASP A 120 7.71 -3.03 23.20
N ALA A 121 8.32 -2.95 22.00
CA ALA A 121 8.64 -1.70 21.34
C ALA A 121 7.41 -0.97 20.77
N LEU A 122 6.27 -1.64 20.66
CA LEU A 122 5.00 -1.12 20.15
C LEU A 122 3.89 -1.03 21.20
N ASP A 123 4.24 -1.08 22.49
CA ASP A 123 3.29 -1.05 23.61
C ASP A 123 2.20 -2.12 23.55
N GLY A 124 2.51 -3.31 23.05
CA GLY A 124 1.58 -4.45 22.94
C GLY A 124 0.47 -4.31 21.88
N ASP A 125 0.52 -3.31 21.04
CA ASP A 125 -0.60 -2.86 20.21
C ASP A 125 -0.48 -3.28 18.73
N TYR A 126 -0.15 -4.54 18.46
CA TYR A 126 0.07 -5.08 17.12
C TYR A 126 -1.04 -6.02 16.62
N LEU A 127 -1.80 -6.64 17.53
CA LEU A 127 -2.89 -7.56 17.22
C LEU A 127 -4.22 -6.82 17.25
N TYR A 128 -4.55 -6.12 16.20
CA TYR A 128 -5.85 -5.46 16.03
C TYR A 128 -6.44 -5.79 14.66
N ALA A 129 -7.75 -5.98 14.65
CA ALA A 129 -8.49 -6.19 13.41
C ALA A 129 -8.50 -4.89 12.60
N HIS A 130 -8.09 -4.98 11.35
CA HIS A 130 -8.01 -3.80 10.47
C HIS A 130 -8.08 -4.18 9.00
N VAL A 131 -8.36 -3.20 8.17
CA VAL A 131 -8.17 -3.21 6.72
C VAL A 131 -7.43 -1.96 6.31
N ALA A 132 -6.31 -2.09 5.58
CA ALA A 132 -5.44 -0.96 5.31
C ALA A 132 -4.68 -1.04 3.99
N SER A 133 -3.97 0.06 3.69
CA SER A 133 -2.99 0.21 2.62
C SER A 133 -3.50 -0.21 1.24
N PRO A 134 -4.61 0.36 0.76
CA PRO A 134 -5.10 0.06 -0.57
C PRO A 134 -4.06 0.45 -1.62
N ASP A 135 -3.93 -0.39 -2.66
CA ASP A 135 -3.12 -0.12 -3.84
C ASP A 135 -3.97 -0.45 -5.08
N VAL A 136 -4.44 0.58 -5.78
CA VAL A 136 -5.49 0.45 -6.79
C VAL A 136 -4.94 0.66 -8.19
N HIS A 137 -5.29 -0.25 -9.09
CA HIS A 137 -4.82 -0.26 -10.47
C HIS A 137 -5.96 -0.48 -11.44
N ILE A 138 -5.71 -0.14 -12.72
CA ILE A 138 -6.63 -0.37 -13.83
C ILE A 138 -6.23 -1.66 -14.55
N ASP A 139 -7.15 -2.59 -14.66
CA ASP A 139 -7.06 -3.77 -15.52
C ASP A 139 -7.88 -3.49 -16.78
N GLU A 140 -7.24 -2.80 -17.73
CA GLU A 140 -7.90 -2.40 -19.01
C GLU A 140 -8.41 -3.59 -19.80
N ALA A 141 -7.69 -4.72 -19.77
CA ALA A 141 -8.08 -5.91 -20.52
C ALA A 141 -9.44 -6.47 -20.09
N HIS A 142 -9.82 -6.25 -18.83
CA HIS A 142 -11.08 -6.75 -18.28
C HIS A 142 -12.05 -5.62 -17.91
N GLN A 143 -11.72 -4.37 -18.24
CA GLN A 143 -12.49 -3.16 -17.86
C GLN A 143 -12.91 -3.17 -16.39
N ARG A 144 -11.93 -3.34 -15.51
CA ARG A 144 -12.12 -3.35 -14.05
C ARG A 144 -10.97 -2.65 -13.34
N LEU A 145 -11.23 -2.24 -12.11
CA LEU A 145 -10.21 -1.86 -11.17
C LEU A 145 -9.87 -3.05 -10.28
N VAL A 146 -8.61 -3.14 -9.90
CA VAL A 146 -8.10 -4.11 -8.93
C VAL A 146 -7.50 -3.35 -7.76
N MET A 147 -7.74 -3.81 -6.54
CA MET A 147 -7.22 -3.22 -5.32
C MET A 147 -6.55 -4.29 -4.49
N TYR A 148 -5.24 -4.15 -4.25
CA TYR A 148 -4.57 -4.88 -3.19
C TYR A 148 -4.84 -4.17 -1.87
N TYR A 149 -5.08 -4.93 -0.83
CA TYR A 149 -5.27 -4.45 0.54
C TYR A 149 -4.88 -5.54 1.51
N HIS A 150 -4.54 -5.19 2.74
CA HIS A 150 -4.18 -6.17 3.75
C HIS A 150 -5.02 -6.03 5.01
N GLY A 151 -4.97 -7.05 5.82
CA GLY A 151 -5.61 -7.13 7.13
C GLY A 151 -5.07 -8.30 7.94
N LEU A 152 -5.62 -8.47 9.13
CA LEU A 152 -5.20 -9.47 10.09
C LEU A 152 -5.93 -10.80 9.87
N LEU A 153 -5.19 -11.91 9.93
CA LEU A 153 -5.72 -13.28 9.93
C LEU A 153 -5.90 -13.81 11.37
N PRO A 154 -6.71 -14.86 11.55
CA PRO A 154 -6.91 -15.50 12.87
C PRO A 154 -5.63 -15.91 13.60
N GLY A 155 -4.53 -16.17 12.89
CA GLY A 155 -3.23 -16.52 13.48
C GLY A 155 -2.36 -15.34 13.89
N GLY A 156 -2.84 -14.09 13.74
CA GLY A 156 -2.05 -12.88 14.02
C GLY A 156 -1.19 -12.40 12.85
N ASP A 157 -1.07 -13.18 11.78
CA ASP A 157 -0.35 -12.74 10.57
C ASP A 157 -1.15 -11.70 9.79
N GLN A 158 -0.45 -10.74 9.21
CA GLN A 158 -1.02 -9.83 8.22
C GLN A 158 -0.73 -10.32 6.81
N GLN A 159 -1.75 -10.36 5.97
CA GLN A 159 -1.64 -10.86 4.60
C GLN A 159 -2.39 -9.94 3.63
N THR A 160 -2.03 -10.03 2.35
CA THR A 160 -2.67 -9.28 1.26
C THR A 160 -3.72 -10.12 0.54
N ARG A 161 -4.86 -9.49 0.25
CA ARG A 161 -5.90 -9.97 -0.66
C ARG A 161 -6.10 -9.00 -1.83
N LEU A 162 -6.86 -9.45 -2.81
CA LEU A 162 -7.33 -8.63 -3.92
C LEU A 162 -8.83 -8.37 -3.78
N ALA A 163 -9.26 -7.17 -4.12
CA ALA A 163 -10.65 -6.87 -4.44
C ALA A 163 -10.76 -6.32 -5.87
N THR A 164 -11.92 -6.50 -6.51
CA THR A 164 -12.17 -6.02 -7.87
C THR A 164 -13.41 -5.16 -7.93
N SER A 165 -13.42 -4.17 -8.81
CA SER A 165 -14.56 -3.30 -9.05
C SER A 165 -14.69 -2.95 -10.52
N THR A 166 -15.92 -2.84 -11.03
CA THR A 166 -16.19 -2.34 -12.38
C THR A 166 -16.52 -0.84 -12.39
N ASP A 167 -16.70 -0.24 -11.23
CA ASP A 167 -17.11 1.16 -11.08
C ASP A 167 -16.14 2.02 -10.25
N GLY A 168 -15.22 1.41 -9.50
CA GLY A 168 -14.26 2.11 -8.63
C GLY A 168 -14.81 2.53 -7.28
N ILE A 169 -16.03 2.10 -6.94
CA ILE A 169 -16.70 2.38 -5.66
C ILE A 169 -17.04 1.08 -4.95
N ASN A 170 -17.66 0.15 -5.67
CA ASN A 170 -18.10 -1.13 -5.11
C ASN A 170 -17.03 -2.21 -5.37
N PHE A 171 -16.14 -2.41 -4.42
CA PHE A 171 -15.10 -3.44 -4.50
C PHE A 171 -15.60 -4.76 -3.91
N LYS A 172 -15.32 -5.85 -4.64
CA LYS A 172 -15.66 -7.22 -4.22
C LYS A 172 -14.38 -7.97 -3.87
N PRO A 173 -14.17 -8.29 -2.59
CA PRO A 173 -13.05 -9.10 -2.13
C PRO A 173 -12.95 -10.47 -2.78
N ARG A 174 -11.73 -10.96 -2.92
CA ARG A 174 -11.41 -12.29 -3.43
C ARG A 174 -10.79 -13.13 -2.34
N GLU A 175 -11.21 -14.40 -2.25
CA GLU A 175 -10.79 -15.37 -1.24
C GLU A 175 -9.28 -15.62 -1.15
N PRO A 176 -8.53 -15.74 -2.28
CA PRO A 176 -7.13 -16.11 -2.19
C PRO A 176 -6.28 -15.07 -1.45
N LEU A 177 -5.40 -15.56 -0.57
CA LEU A 177 -4.28 -14.80 -0.03
C LEU A 177 -3.16 -14.74 -1.06
N LEU A 178 -2.55 -13.57 -1.22
CA LEU A 178 -1.54 -13.34 -2.25
C LEU A 178 -0.11 -13.27 -1.70
N GLY A 179 0.04 -12.97 -0.41
CA GLY A 179 1.35 -12.87 0.23
C GLY A 179 1.40 -11.85 1.37
N PRO A 180 2.61 -11.41 1.74
CA PRO A 180 2.82 -10.46 2.84
C PRO A 180 2.02 -9.18 2.70
N PRO A 181 1.85 -8.37 3.78
CA PRO A 181 1.12 -7.10 3.71
C PRO A 181 1.87 -6.02 2.89
N TYR A 182 1.19 -4.91 2.64
CA TYR A 182 1.72 -3.69 2.00
C TYR A 182 2.13 -3.87 0.53
N PHE A 183 1.38 -4.63 -0.27
CA PHE A 183 1.60 -4.65 -1.72
C PHE A 183 1.51 -3.25 -2.31
N ARG A 184 2.54 -2.91 -3.08
CA ARG A 184 2.58 -1.77 -3.98
C ARG A 184 3.04 -2.28 -5.33
N ALA A 185 2.24 -2.09 -6.35
CA ALA A 185 2.47 -2.70 -7.65
C ALA A 185 2.67 -1.67 -8.76
N THR A 186 3.35 -2.09 -9.81
CA THR A 186 3.45 -1.34 -11.06
C THR A 186 3.57 -2.30 -12.24
N LYS A 187 3.08 -1.89 -13.39
CA LYS A 187 3.18 -2.70 -14.61
C LYS A 187 4.25 -2.12 -15.52
N LEU A 188 5.17 -2.98 -15.95
CA LEU A 188 6.22 -2.65 -16.92
C LEU A 188 6.42 -3.84 -17.87
N ASP A 189 6.35 -3.60 -19.18
CA ASP A 189 6.60 -4.58 -20.24
C ASP A 189 5.81 -5.90 -20.08
N GLY A 190 4.55 -5.79 -19.67
CA GLY A 190 3.65 -6.92 -19.49
C GLY A 190 3.85 -7.72 -18.19
N MET A 191 4.81 -7.34 -17.36
CA MET A 191 5.04 -7.87 -16.02
C MET A 191 4.51 -6.88 -14.97
N ILE A 192 3.94 -7.40 -13.90
CA ILE A 192 3.57 -6.65 -12.70
C ILE A 192 4.66 -6.90 -11.66
N TYR A 193 5.29 -5.84 -11.20
CA TYR A 193 6.30 -5.85 -10.14
C TYR A 193 5.67 -5.34 -8.86
N LEU A 194 6.06 -5.91 -7.74
CA LEU A 194 5.51 -5.60 -6.43
C LEU A 194 6.62 -5.37 -5.42
N SER A 195 6.43 -4.39 -4.57
CA SER A 195 7.11 -4.28 -3.28
C SER A 195 6.11 -4.55 -2.16
N MET A 196 6.59 -5.11 -1.05
CA MET A 196 5.78 -5.51 0.09
C MET A 196 6.55 -5.34 1.40
N TRP A 197 5.97 -5.77 2.50
CA TRP A 197 6.59 -5.68 3.83
C TRP A 197 8.05 -6.15 3.84
N GLU A 198 8.87 -5.51 4.66
CA GLU A 198 10.32 -5.73 4.77
C GLU A 198 11.11 -5.47 3.47
N GLY A 199 10.55 -4.72 2.52
CA GLY A 199 11.20 -4.46 1.23
C GLY A 199 11.27 -5.67 0.30
N ARG A 200 10.55 -6.74 0.61
CA ARG A 200 10.49 -7.91 -0.25
C ARG A 200 9.90 -7.54 -1.60
N LEU A 201 10.49 -8.06 -2.67
CA LEU A 201 10.03 -7.85 -4.03
C LEU A 201 9.30 -9.08 -4.56
N GLY A 202 8.42 -8.86 -5.52
CA GLY A 202 7.72 -9.92 -6.23
C GLY A 202 7.41 -9.51 -7.65
N ARG A 203 7.02 -10.47 -8.47
CA ARG A 203 6.53 -10.23 -9.83
C ARG A 203 5.46 -11.24 -10.21
N THR A 204 4.62 -10.85 -11.15
CA THR A 204 3.56 -11.70 -11.69
C THR A 204 3.11 -11.21 -13.07
N ARG A 205 2.42 -12.06 -13.82
CA ARG A 205 1.78 -11.67 -15.09
C ARG A 205 0.29 -11.38 -14.94
N SER A 206 -0.29 -11.69 -13.78
CA SER A 206 -1.71 -11.50 -13.48
C SER A 206 -1.89 -10.76 -12.16
N TRP A 207 -2.84 -9.84 -12.09
CA TRP A 207 -3.22 -9.18 -10.84
C TRP A 207 -3.65 -10.17 -9.74
N GLU A 208 -4.13 -11.34 -10.12
CA GLU A 208 -4.62 -12.38 -9.22
C GLU A 208 -3.52 -13.38 -8.81
N GLY A 209 -2.27 -13.15 -9.23
CA GLY A 209 -1.15 -14.06 -8.97
C GLY A 209 -1.07 -15.23 -9.98
N PRO A 210 -0.30 -16.26 -9.69
CA PRO A 210 0.58 -16.38 -8.53
C PRO A 210 1.73 -15.38 -8.54
N ILE A 211 2.23 -15.05 -7.34
CA ILE A 211 3.34 -14.11 -7.17
C ILE A 211 4.65 -14.91 -7.08
N ASP A 212 5.58 -14.63 -8.01
CA ASP A 212 6.96 -15.08 -7.93
C ASP A 212 7.72 -14.14 -7.00
N LEU A 213 8.04 -14.62 -5.78
CA LEU A 213 8.69 -13.84 -4.74
C LEU A 213 10.21 -13.89 -4.88
N ALA A 214 10.84 -12.73 -4.78
CA ALA A 214 12.29 -12.63 -4.68
C ALA A 214 12.80 -13.26 -3.38
N PRO A 215 14.06 -13.77 -3.37
CA PRO A 215 14.74 -14.10 -2.12
C PRO A 215 14.80 -12.89 -1.19
N LYS A 216 14.76 -13.12 0.15
CA LYS A 216 14.79 -12.02 1.14
C LYS A 216 16.03 -11.13 0.98
N GLU A 217 17.14 -11.71 0.57
CA GLU A 217 18.45 -11.08 0.45
C GLU A 217 18.63 -10.28 -0.85
N LEU A 218 17.55 -10.04 -1.62
CA LEU A 218 17.66 -9.33 -2.90
C LEU A 218 18.07 -7.86 -2.71
N LEU A 219 17.59 -7.21 -1.65
CA LEU A 219 18.02 -5.87 -1.25
C LEU A 219 19.11 -6.02 -0.19
N PRO A 220 20.39 -5.80 -0.54
CA PRO A 220 21.50 -6.02 0.37
C PRO A 220 21.52 -5.01 1.52
N ASP A 221 22.17 -5.38 2.62
CA ASP A 221 22.26 -4.62 3.87
C ASP A 221 22.81 -3.19 3.70
N ASP A 222 23.63 -2.94 2.67
CA ASP A 222 24.15 -1.62 2.34
C ASP A 222 23.07 -0.69 1.75
N ILE A 223 22.02 -1.22 1.12
CA ILE A 223 20.82 -0.44 0.75
C ILE A 223 19.98 -0.17 2.00
N THR A 224 19.80 -1.16 2.85
CA THR A 224 19.06 -1.01 4.11
C THR A 224 19.85 -0.22 5.15
N GLY A 225 21.17 -0.16 5.01
CA GLY A 225 22.09 0.68 5.78
C GLY A 225 22.55 0.10 7.11
N ALA A 226 22.03 -1.03 7.55
CA ALA A 226 22.49 -1.86 8.65
C ALA A 226 21.64 -3.12 8.74
N PRO A 227 22.15 -4.24 9.28
CA PRO A 227 21.42 -5.50 9.42
C PRO A 227 20.13 -5.40 10.24
N ASP A 228 20.01 -4.37 11.08
CA ASP A 228 18.90 -4.07 11.95
C ASP A 228 17.93 -3.02 11.39
N ARG A 229 18.20 -2.45 10.21
CA ARG A 229 17.37 -1.40 9.60
C ARG A 229 16.56 -1.94 8.44
N GLN A 230 15.45 -2.57 8.76
CA GLN A 230 14.50 -3.08 7.79
C GLN A 230 13.82 -1.95 7.01
N ILE A 231 13.46 -2.23 5.75
CA ILE A 231 12.56 -1.38 4.99
C ILE A 231 11.18 -1.42 5.63
N ARG A 232 10.67 -0.25 5.99
CA ARG A 232 9.35 -0.10 6.61
C ARG A 232 8.25 -0.08 5.55
N HIS A 233 8.38 0.84 4.61
CA HIS A 233 7.43 1.02 3.51
C HIS A 233 8.21 1.14 2.21
N GLY A 234 7.74 0.48 1.17
CA GLY A 234 8.32 0.55 -0.16
C GLY A 234 7.24 0.79 -1.21
N HIS A 235 7.59 1.50 -2.28
CA HIS A 235 6.73 1.68 -3.45
C HIS A 235 7.55 1.49 -4.72
N VAL A 236 7.30 0.40 -5.42
CA VAL A 236 7.86 0.17 -6.75
C VAL A 236 7.00 0.91 -7.79
N PHE A 237 7.64 1.60 -8.73
CA PHE A 237 6.95 2.29 -9.82
C PHE A 237 7.74 2.25 -11.11
N ALA A 238 7.04 2.27 -12.24
CA ALA A 238 7.63 2.35 -13.57
C ALA A 238 7.64 3.80 -14.07
N HIS A 239 8.79 4.25 -14.56
CA HIS A 239 8.93 5.56 -15.17
C HIS A 239 9.94 5.50 -16.32
N GLN A 240 9.58 6.04 -17.48
CA GLN A 240 10.43 6.08 -18.69
C GLN A 240 11.04 4.71 -19.06
N GLY A 241 10.26 3.63 -18.95
CA GLY A 241 10.70 2.27 -19.27
C GLY A 241 11.66 1.65 -18.25
N ARG A 242 11.77 2.23 -17.07
CA ARG A 242 12.62 1.75 -15.98
C ARG A 242 11.79 1.47 -14.73
N LEU A 243 12.31 0.60 -13.89
CA LEU A 243 11.70 0.25 -12.61
C LEU A 243 12.45 0.95 -11.47
N HIS A 244 11.70 1.58 -10.60
CA HIS A 244 12.21 2.36 -9.49
C HIS A 244 11.58 1.90 -8.17
N LEU A 245 12.30 2.08 -7.08
CA LEU A 245 11.80 1.84 -5.73
C LEU A 245 12.07 3.06 -4.86
N THR A 246 11.02 3.57 -4.24
CA THR A 246 11.14 4.48 -3.09
C THR A 246 10.82 3.74 -1.82
N PHE A 247 11.53 4.01 -0.74
CA PHE A 247 11.34 3.31 0.53
C PHE A 247 11.75 4.15 1.73
N SER A 248 11.25 3.79 2.92
CA SER A 248 11.74 4.30 4.20
C SER A 248 12.29 3.15 5.04
N ARG A 249 13.05 3.47 6.08
CA ARG A 249 13.67 2.48 6.97
C ARG A 249 13.18 2.65 8.39
N ILE A 250 13.00 1.53 9.10
CA ILE A 250 12.73 1.54 10.53
C ILE A 250 13.94 2.13 11.26
N GLY A 251 13.70 3.03 12.22
CA GLY A 251 14.73 3.62 13.06
C GLY A 251 15.48 4.82 12.47
N ASP A 252 15.20 5.24 11.24
CA ASP A 252 15.72 6.52 10.72
C ASP A 252 15.07 7.70 11.46
N ALA A 253 15.87 8.58 12.00
CA ALA A 253 15.42 9.80 12.68
C ALA A 253 16.15 11.03 12.09
N PRO A 254 15.47 11.95 11.40
CA PRO A 254 14.08 11.83 10.94
C PRO A 254 13.90 10.72 9.88
N GLU A 255 12.70 10.16 9.82
CA GLU A 255 12.35 9.20 8.74
C GLU A 255 12.54 9.87 7.38
N ARG A 256 13.18 9.16 6.45
CA ARG A 256 13.52 9.68 5.12
C ARG A 256 12.94 8.79 4.05
N LEU A 257 12.56 9.42 2.94
CA LEU A 257 12.26 8.69 1.72
C LEU A 257 13.57 8.49 0.94
N LEU A 258 13.95 7.25 0.75
CA LEU A 258 15.10 6.81 -0.03
C LEU A 258 14.64 6.35 -1.42
N TYR A 259 15.58 6.25 -2.35
CA TYR A 259 15.31 5.91 -3.74
C TYR A 259 16.43 5.04 -4.31
N CYS A 260 16.05 4.06 -5.14
CA CYS A 260 16.97 3.35 -6.02
C CYS A 260 16.28 2.97 -7.34
N GLU A 261 17.07 2.75 -8.39
CA GLU A 261 16.64 2.15 -9.64
C GLU A 261 16.84 0.63 -9.55
N LEU A 262 15.80 -0.13 -9.93
CA LEU A 262 15.87 -1.59 -10.04
C LEU A 262 16.13 -1.96 -11.49
N LYS A 263 16.94 -3.01 -11.70
CA LYS A 263 17.28 -3.53 -13.03
C LYS A 263 16.70 -4.94 -13.20
N PRO A 264 15.43 -5.03 -13.63
CA PRO A 264 14.79 -6.33 -13.79
C PRO A 264 15.55 -7.24 -14.75
N ALA A 265 15.73 -8.48 -14.35
CA ALA A 265 16.29 -9.54 -15.17
C ALA A 265 15.41 -10.80 -15.09
N GLU A 266 15.68 -11.80 -15.93
CA GLU A 266 14.90 -13.04 -15.94
C GLU A 266 15.05 -13.79 -14.61
N ALA A 267 16.28 -13.95 -14.14
CA ALA A 267 16.56 -14.55 -12.84
C ALA A 267 16.69 -13.48 -11.75
N TRP A 268 16.14 -13.74 -10.57
CA TRP A 268 16.31 -12.86 -9.41
C TRP A 268 17.77 -12.65 -8.99
N SER A 269 18.64 -13.64 -9.27
CA SER A 269 20.07 -13.53 -8.98
C SER A 269 20.79 -12.42 -9.75
N ASP A 270 20.17 -11.93 -10.82
CA ASP A 270 20.78 -10.98 -11.75
C ASP A 270 20.26 -9.54 -11.56
N TRP A 271 19.37 -9.35 -10.58
CA TRP A 271 18.82 -8.04 -10.18
C TRP A 271 19.83 -7.18 -9.41
#